data_9cedaaf02dfa26d87f77aef774a036fa
#
_entry.id   9cedaaf02dfa26d87f77aef774a036fa
#
_cell.length_a   1.000
_cell.length_b   1.000
_cell.length_c   1.000
_cell.angle_alpha   90.00
_cell.angle_beta   90.00
_cell.angle_gamma   90.00
#
_symmetry.space_group_name_H-M   'P 1'
#
loop_
_entity.id
_entity.type
_entity.pdbx_description
1 polymer ?
#
loop_
_entity_poly.entity_id
_entity_poly.type
_entity_poly.pdbx_seq_one_letter_code
_entity_poly.pdbx_strand_id
1 'polypeptide(L)'
;MSKTTTYEAPDAAAVAAQAATDYQAETDDVLGEKMVLNMGPSHPATHGVLRLVLELDGEIIEKAEPHIGYLHRGDEKIAENMHYNQFVPYTDRLDYLAPLANNVAYACAVEKLMGWELPPRGQALRVLCCELARISSHMLGVGVCAMDVGAMTVFLYTFTEREKIYNSASNLLVLVSQRLTPELAVKSAIFLKA
;
A
#
# COMPACT_ATOMS: atom_id res chain seq x y z
N MET A 1 33.98 1.90 15.11
CA MET A 1 33.82 0.52 14.58
C MET A 1 32.34 0.16 14.70
N SER A 2 31.61 0.25 13.60
CA SER A 2 30.18 -0.11 13.52
C SER A 2 30.06 -1.64 13.52
N LYS A 3 29.34 -2.19 14.50
CA LYS A 3 29.00 -3.62 14.48
C LYS A 3 27.91 -3.84 13.45
N THR A 4 28.28 -4.41 12.32
CA THR A 4 27.29 -4.89 11.32
C THR A 4 26.61 -6.11 11.92
N THR A 5 25.37 -5.94 12.36
CA THR A 5 24.51 -7.07 12.77
C THR A 5 23.99 -7.71 11.47
N THR A 6 24.56 -8.83 11.09
CA THR A 6 24.02 -9.65 10.00
C THR A 6 22.69 -10.24 10.47
N TYR A 7 21.59 -9.82 9.83
CA TYR A 7 20.29 -10.44 10.00
C TYR A 7 20.26 -11.71 9.13
N GLU A 8 20.35 -12.87 9.79
CA GLU A 8 20.04 -14.14 9.11
C GLU A 8 18.52 -14.23 8.97
N ALA A 9 18.04 -14.25 7.74
CA ALA A 9 16.64 -14.53 7.48
C ALA A 9 16.31 -15.95 8.01
N PRO A 10 15.19 -16.13 8.71
CA PRO A 10 14.80 -17.45 9.19
C PRO A 10 14.67 -18.40 7.99
N ASP A 11 15.18 -19.61 8.15
CA ASP A 11 15.11 -20.64 7.13
C ASP A 11 13.65 -20.88 6.72
N ALA A 12 13.35 -20.71 5.44
CA ALA A 12 12.00 -20.87 4.90
C ALA A 12 11.42 -22.26 5.21
N ALA A 13 12.28 -23.28 5.31
CA ALA A 13 11.88 -24.62 5.71
C ALA A 13 11.49 -24.69 7.20
N ALA A 14 12.19 -23.96 8.09
CA ALA A 14 11.86 -23.88 9.49
C ALA A 14 10.55 -23.14 9.75
N VAL A 15 10.30 -22.05 9.02
CA VAL A 15 9.03 -21.29 9.07
C VAL A 15 7.87 -22.13 8.56
N ALA A 16 8.08 -22.89 7.47
CA ALA A 16 7.06 -23.79 6.95
C ALA A 16 6.78 -24.98 7.87
N ALA A 17 7.81 -25.53 8.53
CA ALA A 17 7.67 -26.61 9.51
C ALA A 17 6.95 -26.13 10.78
N GLN A 18 7.25 -24.90 11.23
CA GLN A 18 6.56 -24.29 12.38
C GLN A 18 5.08 -24.02 12.07
N ALA A 19 4.77 -23.50 10.89
CA ALA A 19 3.40 -23.31 10.43
C ALA A 19 2.63 -24.64 10.29
N ALA A 20 3.31 -25.73 9.92
CA ALA A 20 2.71 -27.06 9.85
C ALA A 20 2.47 -27.69 11.22
N THR A 21 3.37 -27.46 12.20
CA THR A 21 3.19 -27.90 13.60
C THR A 21 2.10 -27.10 14.31
N ASP A 22 2.03 -25.81 14.07
CA ASP A 22 0.94 -24.96 14.58
C ASP A 22 -0.41 -25.40 14.00
N TYR A 23 -0.46 -25.78 12.73
CA TYR A 23 -1.65 -26.33 12.09
C TYR A 23 -2.09 -27.70 12.67
N GLN A 24 -1.14 -28.57 13.02
CA GLN A 24 -1.44 -29.86 13.65
C GLN A 24 -1.88 -29.74 15.11
N ALA A 25 -1.30 -28.80 15.86
CA ALA A 25 -1.73 -28.53 17.25
C ALA A 25 -3.16 -27.99 17.32
N GLU A 26 -3.58 -27.21 16.30
CA GLU A 26 -4.96 -26.71 16.18
C GLU A 26 -5.97 -27.82 15.81
N THR A 27 -5.53 -28.93 15.20
CA THR A 27 -6.45 -30.04 14.81
C THR A 27 -6.70 -31.06 15.93
N ASP A 28 -5.87 -31.10 16.96
CA ASP A 28 -6.05 -32.03 18.09
C ASP A 28 -7.11 -31.57 19.09
N ASP A 29 -7.61 -30.34 19.00
CA ASP A 29 -8.66 -29.78 19.87
C ASP A 29 -10.09 -29.98 19.30
N VAL A 30 -10.27 -30.95 18.41
CA VAL A 30 -11.54 -31.24 17.70
C VAL A 30 -12.65 -31.80 18.60
N LEU A 31 -12.44 -31.93 19.91
CA LEU A 31 -13.45 -32.41 20.87
C LEU A 31 -14.19 -31.26 21.60
N GLY A 32 -13.83 -30.00 21.34
CA GLY A 32 -14.59 -28.83 21.80
C GLY A 32 -15.52 -28.30 20.71
N GLU A 33 -16.61 -27.71 21.10
CA GLU A 33 -17.63 -27.10 20.22
C GLU A 33 -17.08 -25.87 19.43
N LYS A 34 -15.80 -25.55 19.55
CA LYS A 34 -15.14 -24.38 18.93
C LYS A 34 -14.50 -24.73 17.60
N MET A 35 -14.80 -23.95 16.59
CA MET A 35 -14.22 -24.08 15.25
C MET A 35 -13.17 -23.02 15.03
N VAL A 36 -11.98 -23.43 14.53
CA VAL A 36 -10.94 -22.48 14.06
C VAL A 36 -11.07 -22.28 12.55
N LEU A 37 -11.36 -21.06 12.16
CA LEU A 37 -11.50 -20.67 10.75
C LEU A 37 -10.33 -19.78 10.32
N ASN A 38 -9.62 -20.22 9.26
CA ASN A 38 -8.58 -19.42 8.63
C ASN A 38 -9.17 -18.65 7.43
N MET A 39 -9.18 -17.32 7.52
CA MET A 39 -9.59 -16.42 6.43
C MET A 39 -8.35 -15.71 5.85
N GLY A 40 -8.05 -15.98 4.59
CA GLY A 40 -6.89 -15.39 3.91
C GLY A 40 -5.64 -16.29 3.93
N PRO A 41 -4.53 -15.86 3.32
CA PRO A 41 -4.30 -14.52 2.71
C PRO A 41 -5.02 -14.30 1.36
N SER A 42 -5.61 -15.30 0.75
CA SER A 42 -6.38 -15.20 -0.50
C SER A 42 -7.85 -15.53 -0.22
N HIS A 43 -8.56 -14.60 0.38
CA HIS A 43 -9.97 -14.74 0.71
C HIS A 43 -10.75 -13.46 0.34
N PRO A 44 -11.95 -13.55 -0.27
CA PRO A 44 -12.71 -12.36 -0.69
C PRO A 44 -13.01 -11.37 0.42
N ALA A 45 -13.26 -11.87 1.64
CA ALA A 45 -13.63 -11.04 2.79
C ALA A 45 -12.45 -10.34 3.47
N THR A 46 -11.20 -10.73 3.19
CA THR A 46 -10.01 -10.17 3.89
C THR A 46 -9.28 -9.11 3.11
N HIS A 47 -9.72 -8.72 1.93
CA HIS A 47 -9.14 -7.72 1.04
C HIS A 47 -7.60 -7.72 1.01
N GLY A 48 -7.01 -8.05 -0.13
CA GLY A 48 -5.56 -8.17 -0.28
C GLY A 48 -5.01 -9.48 0.30
N VAL A 49 -3.97 -9.38 1.13
CA VAL A 49 -3.22 -10.54 1.65
C VAL A 49 -3.27 -10.66 3.18
N LEU A 50 -4.28 -10.12 3.81
CA LEU A 50 -4.50 -10.25 5.25
C LEU A 50 -4.98 -11.67 5.56
N ARG A 51 -4.33 -12.33 6.53
CA ARG A 51 -4.82 -13.58 7.12
C ARG A 51 -5.43 -13.28 8.48
N LEU A 52 -6.63 -13.76 8.69
CA LEU A 52 -7.32 -13.74 9.99
C LEU A 52 -7.54 -15.17 10.44
N VAL A 53 -7.10 -15.50 11.64
CA VAL A 53 -7.45 -16.75 12.33
C VAL A 53 -8.56 -16.42 13.31
N LEU A 54 -9.72 -17.05 13.12
CA LEU A 54 -10.92 -16.82 13.94
C LEU A 54 -11.22 -18.09 14.75
N GLU A 55 -11.44 -17.92 16.04
CA GLU A 55 -12.05 -18.94 16.89
C GLU A 55 -13.55 -18.66 16.97
N LEU A 56 -14.35 -19.61 16.53
CA LEU A 56 -15.80 -19.49 16.45
C LEU A 56 -16.48 -20.45 17.41
N ASP A 57 -17.50 -19.95 18.12
CA ASP A 57 -18.51 -20.76 18.78
C ASP A 57 -19.82 -20.65 18.01
N GLY A 58 -20.08 -21.64 17.13
CA GLY A 58 -21.10 -21.52 16.11
C GLY A 58 -20.86 -20.38 15.14
N GLU A 59 -21.67 -19.31 15.18
CA GLU A 59 -21.53 -18.10 14.37
C GLU A 59 -20.89 -16.92 15.15
N ILE A 60 -20.62 -17.12 16.45
CA ILE A 60 -20.07 -16.08 17.31
C ILE A 60 -18.55 -16.13 17.24
N ILE A 61 -17.91 -14.97 16.96
CA ILE A 61 -16.46 -14.83 16.98
C ILE A 61 -16.02 -14.61 18.44
N GLU A 62 -15.33 -15.58 19.02
CA GLU A 62 -14.75 -15.44 20.35
C GLU A 62 -13.38 -14.75 20.31
N LYS A 63 -12.57 -15.12 19.32
CA LYS A 63 -11.22 -14.56 19.14
C LYS A 63 -10.92 -14.32 17.68
N ALA A 64 -10.25 -13.22 17.39
CA ALA A 64 -9.72 -12.90 16.07
C ALA A 64 -8.24 -12.54 16.18
N GLU A 65 -7.39 -13.27 15.48
CA GLU A 65 -5.95 -13.06 15.46
C GLU A 65 -5.50 -12.68 14.06
N PRO A 66 -5.09 -11.41 13.83
CA PRO A 66 -4.62 -10.96 12.53
C PRO A 66 -3.15 -11.34 12.33
N HIS A 67 -2.84 -12.03 11.25
CA HIS A 67 -1.50 -12.33 10.81
C HIS A 67 -1.11 -11.37 9.68
N ILE A 68 -0.19 -10.45 9.98
CA ILE A 68 0.33 -9.45 9.03
C ILE A 68 1.72 -9.89 8.54
N GLY A 69 2.19 -9.25 7.46
CA GLY A 69 3.53 -9.48 6.94
C GLY A 69 3.58 -10.10 5.56
N TYR A 70 2.48 -10.64 5.04
CA TYR A 70 2.45 -11.26 3.70
C TYR A 70 2.77 -10.29 2.55
N LEU A 71 2.61 -8.98 2.77
CA LEU A 71 2.97 -7.92 1.83
C LEU A 71 4.25 -7.17 2.26
N HIS A 72 4.99 -7.67 3.24
CA HIS A 72 6.22 -7.05 3.68
C HIS A 72 7.33 -7.23 2.64
N ARG A 73 7.86 -6.13 2.11
CA ARG A 73 8.85 -6.12 1.01
C ARG A 73 10.22 -5.62 1.44
N GLY A 74 10.41 -5.27 2.70
CA GLY A 74 11.67 -4.74 3.20
C GLY A 74 12.02 -3.35 2.65
N ASP A 75 11.01 -2.51 2.36
CA ASP A 75 11.18 -1.21 1.70
C ASP A 75 12.13 -0.29 2.48
N GLU A 76 12.12 -0.33 3.81
CA GLU A 76 13.05 0.42 4.66
C GLU A 76 14.51 0.02 4.42
N LYS A 77 14.76 -1.29 4.31
CA LYS A 77 16.12 -1.81 4.05
C LYS A 77 16.59 -1.52 2.64
N ILE A 78 15.68 -1.52 1.69
CA ILE A 78 15.95 -1.12 0.31
C ILE A 78 16.31 0.38 0.27
N ALA A 79 15.57 1.23 0.99
CA ALA A 79 15.81 2.68 1.05
C ALA A 79 17.21 3.02 1.58
N GLU A 80 17.76 2.26 2.53
CA GLU A 80 19.12 2.46 3.04
C GLU A 80 20.22 2.30 1.97
N ASN A 81 19.95 1.55 0.90
CA ASN A 81 20.88 1.24 -0.17
C ASN A 81 20.64 2.07 -1.46
N MET A 82 19.75 3.05 -1.41
CA MET A 82 19.35 3.86 -2.57
C MET A 82 19.52 5.35 -2.33
N HIS A 83 19.67 6.09 -3.42
CA HIS A 83 19.56 7.55 -3.38
C HIS A 83 18.09 7.98 -3.32
N TYR A 84 17.82 9.18 -2.77
CA TYR A 84 16.46 9.71 -2.61
C TYR A 84 15.63 9.64 -3.90
N ASN A 85 16.21 9.97 -5.05
CA ASN A 85 15.52 9.92 -6.34
C ASN A 85 15.17 8.50 -6.80
N GLN A 86 15.96 7.51 -6.40
CA GLN A 86 15.74 6.10 -6.76
C GLN A 86 14.65 5.44 -5.91
N PHE A 87 14.36 6.01 -4.74
CA PHE A 87 13.35 5.48 -3.84
C PHE A 87 11.92 5.91 -4.21
N VAL A 88 11.75 6.99 -4.99
CA VAL A 88 10.42 7.50 -5.39
C VAL A 88 9.50 6.41 -5.99
N PRO A 89 9.95 5.52 -6.90
CA PRO A 89 9.09 4.45 -7.40
C PRO A 89 8.61 3.45 -6.35
N TYR A 90 9.30 3.34 -5.22
CA TYR A 90 8.87 2.47 -4.11
C TYR A 90 7.77 3.11 -3.29
N THR A 91 7.78 4.44 -3.14
CA THR A 91 6.73 5.16 -2.42
C THR A 91 5.37 5.06 -3.12
N ASP A 92 5.32 4.96 -4.44
CA ASP A 92 4.08 4.70 -5.21
C ASP A 92 3.38 3.42 -4.78
N ARG A 93 4.14 2.43 -4.32
CA ARG A 93 3.66 1.08 -4.01
C ARG A 93 3.39 0.85 -2.53
N LEU A 94 3.53 1.86 -1.69
CA LEU A 94 3.18 1.78 -0.26
C LEU A 94 1.66 1.77 -0.10
N ASP A 95 1.00 2.81 -0.57
CA ASP A 95 -0.44 2.84 -0.76
C ASP A 95 -0.75 2.96 -2.25
N TYR A 96 -0.92 1.83 -2.92
CA TYR A 96 -1.16 1.78 -4.36
C TYR A 96 -2.54 2.34 -4.78
N LEU A 97 -3.39 2.70 -3.84
CA LEU A 97 -4.68 3.34 -4.10
C LEU A 97 -4.54 4.86 -4.29
N ALA A 98 -3.57 5.48 -3.61
CA ALA A 98 -3.31 6.90 -3.65
C ALA A 98 -1.80 7.20 -3.84
N PRO A 99 -1.14 6.72 -4.92
CA PRO A 99 0.30 6.80 -5.08
C PRO A 99 0.83 8.23 -5.06
N LEU A 100 0.12 9.19 -5.67
CA LEU A 100 0.52 10.59 -5.69
C LEU A 100 0.58 11.21 -4.29
N ALA A 101 -0.28 10.77 -3.36
CA ALA A 101 -0.25 11.25 -1.98
C ALA A 101 1.00 10.77 -1.24
N ASN A 102 1.42 9.53 -1.46
CA ASN A 102 2.66 8.98 -0.90
C ASN A 102 3.89 9.74 -1.40
N ASN A 103 3.95 9.99 -2.71
CA ASN A 103 5.04 10.75 -3.32
C ASN A 103 5.12 12.17 -2.77
N VAL A 104 3.98 12.82 -2.56
CA VAL A 104 3.93 14.16 -1.95
C VAL A 104 4.44 14.11 -0.52
N ALA A 105 4.03 13.13 0.28
CA ALA A 105 4.50 12.98 1.65
C ALA A 105 6.02 12.78 1.71
N TYR A 106 6.56 11.92 0.85
CA TYR A 106 8.00 11.69 0.72
C TYR A 106 8.75 12.96 0.29
N ALA A 107 8.26 13.66 -0.74
CA ALA A 107 8.87 14.89 -1.22
C ALA A 107 8.86 15.99 -0.14
N CYS A 108 7.77 16.14 0.62
CA CYS A 108 7.71 17.08 1.74
C CYS A 108 8.76 16.76 2.82
N ALA A 109 8.99 15.48 3.10
CA ALA A 109 10.01 15.07 4.07
C ALA A 109 11.43 15.42 3.58
N VAL A 110 11.73 15.15 2.31
CA VAL A 110 13.04 15.48 1.70
C VAL A 110 13.24 17.00 1.62
N GLU A 111 12.24 17.77 1.19
CA GLU A 111 12.29 19.22 1.14
C GLU A 111 12.55 19.83 2.52
N LYS A 112 11.87 19.33 3.54
CA LYS A 112 12.08 19.78 4.93
C LYS A 112 13.50 19.47 5.41
N LEU A 113 14.03 18.31 5.06
CA LEU A 113 15.40 17.91 5.40
C LEU A 113 16.45 18.81 4.71
N MET A 114 16.21 19.17 3.46
CA MET A 114 17.11 19.98 2.63
C MET A 114 16.92 21.50 2.83
N GLY A 115 15.87 21.92 3.54
CA GLY A 115 15.52 23.33 3.70
C GLY A 115 15.07 23.99 2.40
N TRP A 116 14.47 23.26 1.47
CA TRP A 116 14.00 23.78 0.19
C TRP A 116 12.58 24.33 0.30
N GLU A 117 12.37 25.49 -0.30
CA GLU A 117 11.03 26.07 -0.43
C GLU A 117 10.50 25.86 -1.84
N LEU A 118 9.28 25.38 -1.93
CA LEU A 118 8.58 25.16 -3.20
C LEU A 118 7.89 26.46 -3.65
N PRO A 119 8.02 26.86 -4.95
CA PRO A 119 7.32 28.02 -5.46
C PRO A 119 5.79 27.86 -5.38
N PRO A 120 5.01 28.98 -5.28
CA PRO A 120 3.55 28.92 -5.08
C PRO A 120 2.80 28.09 -6.10
N ARG A 121 3.24 28.12 -7.38
CA ARG A 121 2.65 27.28 -8.44
C ARG A 121 2.85 25.80 -8.16
N GLY A 122 4.03 25.38 -7.67
CA GLY A 122 4.31 24.01 -7.30
C GLY A 122 3.44 23.53 -6.13
N GLN A 123 3.21 24.42 -5.15
CA GLN A 123 2.32 24.12 -4.03
C GLN A 123 0.87 23.88 -4.50
N ALA A 124 0.37 24.73 -5.40
CA ALA A 124 -0.99 24.57 -5.97
C ALA A 124 -1.13 23.25 -6.76
N LEU A 125 -0.12 22.90 -7.59
CA LEU A 125 -0.11 21.62 -8.32
C LEU A 125 -0.07 20.42 -7.38
N ARG A 126 0.71 20.51 -6.30
CA ARG A 126 0.77 19.46 -5.28
C ARG A 126 -0.61 19.21 -4.64
N VAL A 127 -1.30 20.27 -4.25
CA VAL A 127 -2.66 20.16 -3.70
C VAL A 127 -3.60 19.50 -4.72
N LEU A 128 -3.56 19.93 -5.98
CA LEU A 128 -4.37 19.35 -7.04
C LEU A 128 -4.11 17.84 -7.20
N CYS A 129 -2.86 17.42 -7.26
CA CYS A 129 -2.49 16.01 -7.36
C CYS A 129 -2.95 15.19 -6.14
N CYS A 130 -2.81 15.73 -4.93
CA CYS A 130 -3.28 15.08 -3.72
C CYS A 130 -4.80 14.89 -3.71
N GLU A 131 -5.56 15.89 -4.13
CA GLU A 131 -7.01 15.80 -4.16
C GLU A 131 -7.51 14.85 -5.26
N LEU A 132 -6.87 14.80 -6.42
CA LEU A 132 -7.16 13.80 -7.45
C LEU A 132 -6.87 12.38 -6.95
N ALA A 133 -5.76 12.17 -6.24
CA ALA A 133 -5.44 10.90 -5.61
C ALA A 133 -6.49 10.52 -4.56
N ARG A 134 -6.93 11.48 -3.75
CA ARG A 134 -7.98 11.27 -2.74
C ARG A 134 -9.29 10.85 -3.39
N ILE A 135 -9.73 11.52 -4.44
CA ILE A 135 -10.96 11.17 -5.18
C ILE A 135 -10.84 9.75 -5.72
N SER A 136 -9.72 9.41 -6.35
CA SER A 136 -9.46 8.08 -6.90
C SER A 136 -9.53 6.99 -5.81
N SER A 137 -8.95 7.25 -4.64
CA SER A 137 -8.99 6.34 -3.49
C SER A 137 -10.39 6.16 -2.93
N HIS A 138 -11.16 7.26 -2.78
CA HIS A 138 -12.53 7.21 -2.30
C HIS A 138 -13.45 6.46 -3.26
N MET A 139 -13.28 6.63 -4.57
CA MET A 139 -14.03 5.85 -5.57
C MET A 139 -13.82 4.35 -5.41
N LEU A 140 -12.59 3.92 -5.15
CA LEU A 140 -12.31 2.52 -4.88
C LEU A 140 -12.95 2.08 -3.57
N GLY A 141 -12.81 2.85 -2.50
CA GLY A 141 -13.40 2.52 -1.19
C GLY A 141 -14.92 2.32 -1.29
N VAL A 142 -15.62 3.25 -1.94
CA VAL A 142 -17.08 3.14 -2.17
C VAL A 142 -17.41 1.92 -3.05
N GLY A 143 -16.61 1.68 -4.11
CA GLY A 143 -16.82 0.53 -5.00
C GLY A 143 -16.67 -0.80 -4.28
N VAL A 144 -15.68 -0.93 -3.39
CA VAL A 144 -15.45 -2.14 -2.58
C VAL A 144 -16.58 -2.34 -1.57
N CYS A 145 -16.99 -1.29 -0.84
CA CYS A 145 -18.14 -1.38 0.06
C CYS A 145 -19.43 -1.82 -0.67
N ALA A 146 -19.64 -1.30 -1.89
CA ALA A 146 -20.78 -1.71 -2.71
C ALA A 146 -20.68 -3.20 -3.13
N MET A 147 -19.48 -3.68 -3.44
CA MET A 147 -19.23 -5.08 -3.77
C MET A 147 -19.51 -6.00 -2.57
N ASP A 148 -19.15 -5.60 -1.35
CA ASP A 148 -19.38 -6.36 -0.13
C ASP A 148 -20.87 -6.57 0.15
N VAL A 149 -21.72 -5.60 -0.23
CA VAL A 149 -23.19 -5.73 -0.14
C VAL A 149 -23.82 -6.34 -1.40
N GLY A 150 -23.01 -6.87 -2.33
CA GLY A 150 -23.45 -7.58 -3.52
C GLY A 150 -23.62 -6.74 -4.78
N ALA A 151 -23.35 -5.43 -4.74
CA ALA A 151 -23.49 -4.53 -5.90
C ALA A 151 -22.22 -4.48 -6.78
N MET A 152 -21.82 -5.62 -7.35
CA MET A 152 -20.59 -5.77 -8.17
C MET A 152 -20.50 -4.74 -9.32
N THR A 153 -21.63 -4.41 -9.95
CA THR A 153 -21.68 -3.49 -11.09
C THR A 153 -21.20 -2.07 -10.70
N VAL A 154 -21.48 -1.63 -9.47
CA VAL A 154 -21.04 -0.34 -8.95
C VAL A 154 -19.51 -0.28 -8.92
N PHE A 155 -18.86 -1.36 -8.48
CA PHE A 155 -17.40 -1.47 -8.48
C PHE A 155 -16.82 -1.27 -9.90
N LEU A 156 -17.41 -1.90 -10.93
CA LEU A 156 -16.97 -1.73 -12.31
C LEU A 156 -17.14 -0.29 -12.82
N TYR A 157 -18.24 0.37 -12.48
CA TYR A 157 -18.46 1.78 -12.85
C TYR A 157 -17.46 2.71 -12.15
N THR A 158 -17.19 2.51 -10.88
CA THR A 158 -16.20 3.34 -10.16
C THR A 158 -14.82 3.20 -10.76
N PHE A 159 -14.42 2.01 -11.23
CA PHE A 159 -13.15 1.82 -11.93
C PHE A 159 -13.09 2.52 -13.28
N THR A 160 -14.20 2.56 -14.03
CA THR A 160 -14.27 3.33 -15.30
C THR A 160 -14.03 4.82 -15.06
N GLU A 161 -14.62 5.39 -14.02
CA GLU A 161 -14.41 6.81 -13.69
C GLU A 161 -12.99 7.07 -13.15
N ARG A 162 -12.45 6.13 -12.39
CA ARG A 162 -11.08 6.19 -11.88
C ARG A 162 -10.05 6.23 -13.00
N GLU A 163 -10.26 5.47 -14.08
CA GLU A 163 -9.41 5.50 -15.27
C GLU A 163 -9.37 6.88 -15.94
N LYS A 164 -10.52 7.60 -15.98
CA LYS A 164 -10.56 8.97 -16.49
C LYS A 164 -9.73 9.94 -15.65
N ILE A 165 -9.70 9.75 -14.31
CA ILE A 165 -8.87 10.55 -13.41
C ILE A 165 -7.39 10.31 -13.72
N TYR A 166 -6.96 9.07 -13.89
CA TYR A 166 -5.57 8.75 -14.22
C TYR A 166 -5.15 9.36 -15.56
N ASN A 167 -5.99 9.28 -16.59
CA ASN A 167 -5.73 9.91 -17.87
C ASN A 167 -5.62 11.43 -17.75
N SER A 168 -6.47 12.06 -16.94
CA SER A 168 -6.44 13.50 -16.69
C SER A 168 -5.18 13.91 -15.92
N ALA A 169 -4.80 13.15 -14.90
CA ALA A 169 -3.58 13.36 -14.11
C ALA A 169 -2.33 13.20 -14.98
N SER A 170 -2.27 12.17 -15.81
CA SER A 170 -1.18 11.95 -16.75
C SER A 170 -1.00 13.11 -17.72
N ASN A 171 -2.08 13.58 -18.32
CA ASN A 171 -2.08 14.75 -19.22
C ASN A 171 -1.61 16.02 -18.50
N LEU A 172 -2.06 16.25 -17.25
CA LEU A 172 -1.62 17.38 -16.44
C LEU A 172 -0.12 17.31 -16.19
N LEU A 173 0.41 16.15 -15.83
CA LEU A 173 1.83 15.94 -15.54
C LEU A 173 2.70 16.17 -16.79
N VAL A 174 2.25 15.70 -17.96
CA VAL A 174 2.93 15.95 -19.24
C VAL A 174 2.96 17.45 -19.58
N LEU A 175 1.84 18.15 -19.44
CA LEU A 175 1.75 19.60 -19.68
C LEU A 175 2.66 20.40 -18.74
N VAL A 176 2.74 19.97 -17.48
CA VAL A 176 3.62 20.61 -16.47
C VAL A 176 5.08 20.38 -16.83
N SER A 177 5.47 19.16 -17.22
CA SER A 177 6.85 18.83 -17.59
C SER A 177 7.35 19.61 -18.81
N GLN A 178 6.48 19.84 -19.81
CA GLN A 178 6.81 20.59 -21.01
C GLN A 178 6.99 22.11 -20.78
N ARG A 179 6.39 22.64 -19.69
CA ARG A 179 6.45 24.08 -19.38
C ARG A 179 7.46 24.44 -18.30
N LEU A 180 8.16 23.47 -17.74
CA LEU A 180 9.17 23.72 -16.73
C LEU A 180 10.52 24.01 -17.38
N THR A 181 11.17 25.11 -16.95
CA THR A 181 12.57 25.37 -17.27
C THR A 181 13.47 24.25 -16.71
N PRO A 182 14.65 23.97 -17.30
CA PRO A 182 15.49 22.83 -16.88
C PRO A 182 15.80 22.76 -15.39
N GLU A 183 15.94 23.90 -14.70
CA GLU A 183 16.16 23.94 -13.25
C GLU A 183 14.97 23.50 -12.42
N LEU A 184 13.77 23.84 -12.84
CA LEU A 184 12.53 23.39 -12.22
C LEU A 184 12.20 21.95 -12.63
N ALA A 185 12.62 21.52 -13.82
CA ALA A 185 12.47 20.14 -14.28
C ALA A 185 13.26 19.15 -13.41
N VAL A 186 14.45 19.52 -12.94
CA VAL A 186 15.22 18.66 -12.01
C VAL A 186 14.53 18.58 -10.64
N LYS A 187 14.01 19.70 -10.13
CA LYS A 187 13.27 19.73 -8.86
C LYS A 187 11.87 19.07 -8.96
N SER A 188 11.26 19.11 -10.14
CA SER A 188 9.97 18.45 -10.39
C SER A 188 10.11 17.02 -10.93
N ALA A 189 11.26 16.64 -11.46
CA ALA A 189 11.54 15.27 -11.89
C ALA A 189 11.53 14.27 -10.73
N ILE A 190 11.72 14.74 -9.49
CA ILE A 190 11.41 13.98 -8.27
C ILE A 190 9.92 13.65 -8.18
N PHE A 191 9.07 14.49 -8.82
CA PHE A 191 7.62 14.32 -8.84
C PHE A 191 7.06 13.60 -10.07
N LEU A 192 7.81 13.58 -11.19
CA LEU A 192 7.26 13.27 -12.51
C LEU A 192 7.80 11.98 -13.15
N LYS A 193 8.72 11.28 -12.49
CA LYS A 193 9.24 9.98 -12.91
C LYS A 193 8.72 8.85 -12.02
N ALA A 194 7.45 8.89 -11.67
CA ALA A 194 6.74 7.72 -11.16
C ALA A 194 5.91 7.09 -12.28
#